data_03a1a0d228a5d4e19ccc25a3824fd435
#
_entry.id   03a1a0d228a5d4e19ccc25a3824fd435
#
_cell.length_a   1.000
_cell.length_b   1.000
_cell.length_c   1.000
_cell.angle_alpha   90.00
_cell.angle_beta   90.00
_cell.angle_gamma   90.00
#
_symmetry.space_group_name_H-M   'P 1'
#
loop_
_entity.id
_entity.type
_entity.pdbx_description
1 polymer ?
#
loop_
_entity_poly.entity_id
_entity_poly.type
_entity_poly.pdbx_seq_one_letter_code
_entity_poly.pdbx_strand_id
1 'polypeptide(L)'
;GERYRRLLEAMRALLPCDAAALLRLDGEWLVPLAVDGLSTDTLGRRFKVSEHPRFEALLSSHGPTRFAANSELPDPYDGLVDGLDDHLEVHDCMGCPLFIDERPWGLLTLDALDPQSREPVELDALEAFASLAAATVNAAERIERLANRAEDEHQRAELYRQASGQQNRELIGQSKAHKRLVEEINLVGGSDLTVLITGETGVGKELVAQAIHAASPRADKPIISLNCAALPDTLVESELFGHVRGAFTGATSDRRGKFELANGGTLFLDEVGELSLTVQAKLLRVLQSGQLQRLGSDK
;
A
#
# COMPACT_ATOMS: atom_id res chain seq x y z
N GLY A 1 -14.29 -4.07 -1.51
CA GLY A 1 -15.67 -4.00 -0.97
C GLY A 1 -16.61 -5.05 -1.55
N GLU A 2 -16.92 -5.01 -2.83
CA GLU A 2 -17.97 -5.83 -3.48
C GLU A 2 -17.82 -7.35 -3.26
N ARG A 3 -16.59 -7.87 -3.34
CA ARG A 3 -16.32 -9.31 -3.15
C ARG A 3 -16.68 -9.79 -1.74
N TYR A 4 -16.34 -9.01 -0.73
CA TYR A 4 -16.62 -9.35 0.68
C TYR A 4 -18.11 -9.22 1.00
N ARG A 5 -18.79 -8.26 0.39
CA ARG A 5 -20.24 -8.13 0.51
C ARG A 5 -20.96 -9.38 -0.03
N ARG A 6 -20.59 -9.84 -1.24
CA ARG A 6 -21.15 -11.07 -1.82
C ARG A 6 -20.88 -12.30 -0.97
N LEU A 7 -19.72 -12.35 -0.32
CA LEU A 7 -19.40 -13.44 0.61
C LEU A 7 -20.37 -13.44 1.81
N LEU A 8 -20.64 -12.27 2.41
CA LEU A 8 -21.61 -12.15 3.52
C LEU A 8 -23.04 -12.47 3.07
N GLU A 9 -23.47 -11.99 1.91
CA GLU A 9 -24.78 -12.30 1.33
C GLU A 9 -24.96 -13.83 1.13
N ALA A 10 -23.96 -14.52 0.60
CA ALA A 10 -23.98 -15.97 0.42
C ALA A 10 -24.03 -16.71 1.78
N MET A 11 -23.31 -16.21 2.77
CA MET A 11 -23.33 -16.76 4.12
C MET A 11 -24.69 -16.62 4.77
N ARG A 12 -25.32 -15.47 4.70
CA ARG A 12 -26.65 -15.23 5.25
C ARG A 12 -27.74 -16.09 4.61
N ALA A 13 -27.57 -16.49 3.37
CA ALA A 13 -28.48 -17.42 2.71
C ALA A 13 -28.44 -18.83 3.32
N LEU A 14 -27.34 -19.21 3.95
CA LEU A 14 -27.12 -20.54 4.56
C LEU A 14 -27.19 -20.50 6.09
N LEU A 15 -26.79 -19.39 6.70
CA LEU A 15 -26.85 -19.15 8.13
C LEU A 15 -27.76 -17.95 8.39
N PRO A 16 -29.06 -18.16 8.63
CA PRO A 16 -30.00 -17.08 8.89
C PRO A 16 -29.54 -16.22 10.07
N CYS A 17 -29.34 -14.93 9.82
CA CYS A 17 -28.97 -13.94 10.82
C CYS A 17 -29.53 -12.57 10.39
N ASP A 18 -29.70 -11.67 11.36
CA ASP A 18 -30.20 -10.33 11.11
C ASP A 18 -29.09 -9.39 10.66
N ALA A 19 -27.88 -9.61 11.17
CA ALA A 19 -26.70 -8.85 10.77
C ALA A 19 -25.45 -9.73 10.66
N ALA A 20 -24.52 -9.32 9.80
CA ALA A 20 -23.22 -9.96 9.61
C ALA A 20 -22.13 -8.92 9.30
N ALA A 21 -20.94 -9.16 9.80
CA ALA A 21 -19.80 -8.30 9.51
C ALA A 21 -18.51 -9.10 9.29
N LEU A 22 -17.71 -8.62 8.34
CA LEU A 22 -16.34 -9.06 8.15
C LEU A 22 -15.41 -7.89 8.53
N LEU A 23 -14.59 -8.11 9.55
CA LEU A 23 -13.69 -7.11 10.09
C LEU A 23 -12.25 -7.54 9.91
N ARG A 24 -11.38 -6.60 9.54
CA ARG A 24 -9.93 -6.82 9.48
C ARG A 24 -9.26 -6.29 10.73
N LEU A 25 -8.33 -7.05 11.27
CA LEU A 25 -7.48 -6.60 12.36
C LEU A 25 -6.33 -5.74 11.80
N ASP A 26 -6.24 -4.50 12.25
CA ASP A 26 -5.20 -3.52 11.89
C ASP A 26 -4.57 -2.98 13.19
N GLY A 27 -3.51 -3.64 13.65
CA GLY A 27 -2.90 -3.40 14.95
C GLY A 27 -3.86 -3.68 16.09
N GLU A 28 -4.26 -2.65 16.85
CA GLU A 28 -5.23 -2.74 17.96
C GLU A 28 -6.69 -2.51 17.52
N TRP A 29 -6.93 -2.31 16.23
CA TRP A 29 -8.24 -1.93 15.71
C TRP A 29 -8.83 -2.98 14.80
N LEU A 30 -10.12 -3.20 14.93
CA LEU A 30 -10.94 -3.92 13.96
C LEU A 30 -11.63 -2.94 13.03
N VAL A 31 -11.40 -3.12 11.74
CA VAL A 31 -11.92 -2.26 10.68
C VAL A 31 -12.91 -3.07 9.82
N PRO A 32 -14.19 -2.68 9.77
CA PRO A 32 -15.17 -3.33 8.92
C PRO A 32 -14.80 -3.23 7.43
N LEU A 33 -14.73 -4.35 6.75
CA LEU A 33 -14.51 -4.45 5.30
C LEU A 33 -15.81 -4.64 4.52
N ALA A 34 -16.76 -5.33 5.13
CA ALA A 34 -18.11 -5.54 4.62
C ALA A 34 -19.07 -5.75 5.79
N VAL A 35 -20.26 -5.24 5.63
CA VAL A 35 -21.39 -5.44 6.55
C VAL A 35 -22.64 -5.76 5.76
N ASP A 36 -23.56 -6.50 6.37
CA ASP A 36 -24.88 -6.78 5.83
C ASP A 36 -25.86 -6.83 7.00
N GLY A 37 -26.98 -6.08 6.94
CA GLY A 37 -27.91 -5.89 8.04
C GLY A 37 -27.46 -4.94 9.14
N LEU A 38 -26.30 -4.33 9.03
CA LEU A 38 -25.83 -3.23 9.89
C LEU A 38 -25.89 -1.91 9.14
N SER A 39 -26.03 -0.82 9.90
CA SER A 39 -26.00 0.55 9.36
C SER A 39 -24.73 0.79 8.50
N THR A 40 -24.89 1.50 7.40
CA THR A 40 -23.77 1.87 6.51
C THR A 40 -22.70 2.67 7.20
N ASP A 41 -23.03 3.38 8.28
CA ASP A 41 -22.08 4.10 9.14
C ASP A 41 -21.06 3.17 9.79
N THR A 42 -21.41 1.90 9.96
CA THR A 42 -20.49 0.89 10.51
C THR A 42 -19.24 0.71 9.68
N LEU A 43 -19.32 0.84 8.34
CA LEU A 43 -18.15 0.74 7.44
C LEU A 43 -17.12 1.86 7.66
N GLY A 44 -17.53 2.99 8.21
CA GLY A 44 -16.64 4.10 8.54
C GLY A 44 -16.03 4.04 9.94
N ARG A 45 -16.48 3.11 10.76
CA ARG A 45 -16.04 3.00 12.16
C ARG A 45 -14.76 2.17 12.29
N ARG A 46 -14.08 2.36 13.41
CA ARG A 46 -12.95 1.55 13.86
C ARG A 46 -13.23 1.14 15.30
N PHE A 47 -13.14 -0.14 15.59
CA PHE A 47 -13.39 -0.69 16.91
C PHE A 47 -12.07 -1.05 17.57
N LYS A 48 -11.76 -0.41 18.69
CA LYS A 48 -10.57 -0.78 19.44
C LYS A 48 -10.81 -2.07 20.21
N VAL A 49 -9.98 -3.07 19.97
CA VAL A 49 -10.18 -4.43 20.54
C VAL A 49 -10.33 -4.39 22.06
N SER A 50 -9.47 -3.63 22.75
CA SER A 50 -9.47 -3.50 24.22
C SER A 50 -10.74 -2.84 24.82
N GLU A 51 -11.54 -2.14 23.99
CA GLU A 51 -12.79 -1.48 24.41
C GLU A 51 -14.03 -2.37 24.14
N HIS A 52 -13.84 -3.51 23.45
CA HIS A 52 -14.90 -4.43 23.07
C HIS A 52 -14.60 -5.86 23.55
N PRO A 53 -15.00 -6.25 24.75
CA PRO A 53 -14.65 -7.55 25.35
C PRO A 53 -15.08 -8.77 24.52
N ARG A 54 -16.19 -8.70 23.76
CA ARG A 54 -16.60 -9.79 22.84
C ARG A 54 -15.58 -9.96 21.71
N PHE A 55 -15.09 -8.88 21.12
CA PHE A 55 -14.06 -8.94 20.07
C PHE A 55 -12.73 -9.48 20.60
N GLU A 56 -12.34 -9.10 21.79
CA GLU A 56 -11.13 -9.64 22.44
C GLU A 56 -11.26 -11.16 22.69
N ALA A 57 -12.41 -11.60 23.19
CA ALA A 57 -12.70 -13.02 23.41
C ALA A 57 -12.69 -13.81 22.09
N LEU A 58 -13.29 -13.27 21.00
CA LEU A 58 -13.30 -13.90 19.70
C LEU A 58 -11.90 -14.02 19.10
N LEU A 59 -11.08 -12.97 19.17
CA LEU A 59 -9.70 -12.99 18.65
C LEU A 59 -8.79 -13.95 19.43
N SER A 60 -9.10 -14.18 20.70
CA SER A 60 -8.35 -15.10 21.57
C SER A 60 -8.80 -16.57 21.40
N SER A 61 -9.95 -16.81 20.77
CA SER A 61 -10.44 -18.15 20.48
C SER A 61 -9.76 -18.75 19.25
N HIS A 62 -9.77 -20.08 19.14
CA HIS A 62 -9.24 -20.79 17.96
C HIS A 62 -10.35 -21.29 17.03
N GLY A 63 -11.61 -20.96 17.32
CA GLY A 63 -12.76 -21.41 16.55
C GLY A 63 -13.98 -20.55 16.81
N PRO A 64 -15.15 -20.96 16.27
CA PRO A 64 -16.38 -20.21 16.43
C PRO A 64 -16.81 -20.16 17.90
N THR A 65 -17.24 -19.00 18.33
CA THR A 65 -17.70 -18.74 19.69
C THR A 65 -19.08 -18.09 19.65
N ARG A 66 -19.99 -18.55 20.52
CA ARG A 66 -21.34 -18.00 20.68
C ARG A 66 -21.45 -17.28 22.02
N PHE A 67 -22.02 -16.09 21.99
CA PHE A 67 -22.43 -15.33 23.17
C PHE A 67 -23.95 -15.41 23.27
N ALA A 68 -24.42 -16.04 24.33
CA ALA A 68 -25.86 -16.18 24.57
C ALA A 68 -26.50 -14.83 24.91
N ALA A 69 -27.83 -14.74 24.76
CA ALA A 69 -28.62 -13.53 25.04
C ALA A 69 -28.44 -12.95 26.46
N ASN A 70 -28.06 -13.77 27.42
CA ASN A 70 -27.81 -13.36 28.80
C ASN A 70 -26.32 -13.09 29.09
N SER A 71 -25.49 -12.92 28.05
CA SER A 71 -24.08 -12.59 28.23
C SER A 71 -23.92 -11.21 28.88
N GLU A 72 -23.10 -11.12 29.92
CA GLU A 72 -22.79 -9.86 30.59
C GLU A 72 -21.86 -8.98 29.75
N LEU A 73 -21.31 -9.48 28.64
CA LEU A 73 -20.43 -8.75 27.77
C LEU A 73 -21.24 -7.90 26.78
N PRO A 74 -21.01 -6.57 26.72
CA PRO A 74 -21.74 -5.67 25.82
C PRO A 74 -21.51 -6.05 24.35
N ASP A 75 -22.56 -5.89 23.55
CA ASP A 75 -22.47 -6.13 22.11
C ASP A 75 -21.82 -4.94 21.41
N PRO A 76 -20.81 -5.17 20.55
CA PRO A 76 -20.15 -4.09 19.81
C PRO A 76 -21.04 -3.39 18.78
N TYR A 77 -22.16 -4.02 18.38
CA TYR A 77 -23.10 -3.50 17.38
C TYR A 77 -24.40 -2.96 17.98
N ASP A 78 -24.49 -2.80 19.30
CA ASP A 78 -25.64 -2.18 19.93
C ASP A 78 -25.93 -0.80 19.31
N GLY A 79 -27.17 -0.59 18.84
CA GLY A 79 -27.58 0.62 18.13
C GLY A 79 -27.08 0.75 16.69
N LEU A 80 -26.49 -0.29 16.09
CA LEU A 80 -25.98 -0.27 14.71
C LEU A 80 -26.74 -1.19 13.75
N VAL A 81 -27.77 -1.90 14.20
CA VAL A 81 -28.58 -2.79 13.34
C VAL A 81 -29.58 -1.96 12.54
N ASP A 82 -29.64 -2.17 11.22
CA ASP A 82 -30.53 -1.42 10.33
C ASP A 82 -32.03 -1.68 10.63
N GLY A 83 -32.78 -0.59 10.66
CA GLY A 83 -34.26 -0.65 10.72
C GLY A 83 -34.86 -0.73 12.11
N LEU A 84 -34.10 -0.52 13.16
CA LEU A 84 -34.56 -0.63 14.54
C LEU A 84 -34.21 0.63 15.34
N ASP A 85 -35.11 1.05 16.24
CA ASP A 85 -34.90 2.20 17.12
C ASP A 85 -33.80 1.94 18.16
N ASP A 86 -33.21 2.99 18.71
CA ASP A 86 -32.01 3.11 19.54
C ASP A 86 -31.82 2.18 20.77
N HIS A 87 -32.67 1.17 20.98
CA HIS A 87 -32.69 0.33 22.18
C HIS A 87 -32.87 -1.17 21.91
N LEU A 88 -32.22 -1.69 20.83
CA LEU A 88 -32.27 -3.13 20.63
C LEU A 88 -31.16 -3.82 21.41
N GLU A 89 -31.55 -4.63 22.33
CA GLU A 89 -30.72 -5.65 22.92
C GLU A 89 -30.52 -6.77 21.87
N VAL A 90 -29.34 -6.82 21.28
CA VAL A 90 -28.91 -7.94 20.40
C VAL A 90 -28.74 -9.15 21.30
N HIS A 91 -29.50 -10.21 21.00
CA HIS A 91 -29.67 -11.29 21.96
C HIS A 91 -28.79 -12.51 21.70
N ASP A 92 -28.24 -12.69 20.52
CA ASP A 92 -27.40 -13.84 20.19
C ASP A 92 -26.34 -13.47 19.15
N CYS A 93 -25.10 -13.43 19.57
CA CYS A 93 -23.96 -13.11 18.73
C CYS A 93 -23.05 -14.32 18.57
N MET A 94 -22.65 -14.62 17.36
CA MET A 94 -21.62 -15.60 17.07
C MET A 94 -20.47 -14.94 16.31
N GLY A 95 -19.27 -15.42 16.53
CA GLY A 95 -18.13 -14.98 15.78
C GLY A 95 -17.08 -16.05 15.60
N CYS A 96 -16.30 -15.91 14.57
CA CYS A 96 -15.17 -16.79 14.28
C CYS A 96 -13.97 -15.95 13.87
N PRO A 97 -12.81 -16.16 14.49
CA PRO A 97 -11.58 -15.52 14.05
C PRO A 97 -11.14 -16.09 12.69
N LEU A 98 -10.60 -15.23 11.86
CA LEU A 98 -10.01 -15.58 10.57
C LEU A 98 -8.50 -15.60 10.72
N PHE A 99 -7.87 -16.71 10.37
CA PHE A 99 -6.42 -16.85 10.38
C PHE A 99 -5.87 -16.93 8.96
N ILE A 100 -4.80 -16.19 8.71
CA ILE A 100 -4.00 -16.29 7.48
C ILE A 100 -2.56 -16.56 7.92
N ASP A 101 -1.95 -17.62 7.41
CA ASP A 101 -0.60 -18.07 7.79
C ASP A 101 -0.44 -18.15 9.33
N GLU A 102 -1.41 -18.76 10.01
CA GLU A 102 -1.47 -18.95 11.48
C GLU A 102 -1.55 -17.64 12.31
N ARG A 103 -1.76 -16.51 11.67
CA ARG A 103 -1.91 -15.21 12.34
C ARG A 103 -3.35 -14.75 12.29
N PRO A 104 -3.89 -14.17 13.37
CA PRO A 104 -5.23 -13.60 13.34
C PRO A 104 -5.26 -12.44 12.35
N TRP A 105 -6.10 -12.57 11.34
CA TRP A 105 -6.29 -11.57 10.30
C TRP A 105 -7.50 -10.69 10.57
N GLY A 106 -8.51 -11.22 11.22
CA GLY A 106 -9.74 -10.49 11.50
C GLY A 106 -10.83 -11.38 12.09
N LEU A 107 -12.05 -10.90 12.02
CA LEU A 107 -13.25 -11.56 12.56
C LEU A 107 -14.36 -11.63 11.51
N LEU A 108 -15.11 -12.73 11.55
CA LEU A 108 -16.42 -12.87 10.96
C LEU A 108 -17.43 -12.93 12.09
N THR A 109 -18.44 -12.04 12.10
CA THR A 109 -19.47 -11.97 13.12
C THR A 109 -20.85 -12.10 12.52
N LEU A 110 -21.77 -12.68 13.28
CA LEU A 110 -23.17 -12.91 12.95
C LEU A 110 -24.01 -12.58 14.18
N ASP A 111 -25.00 -11.74 13.99
CA ASP A 111 -25.90 -11.31 15.05
C ASP A 111 -27.34 -11.69 14.70
N ALA A 112 -28.10 -12.20 15.69
CA ALA A 112 -29.51 -12.50 15.56
C ALA A 112 -30.30 -11.89 16.70
N LEU A 113 -31.46 -11.38 16.34
CA LEU A 113 -32.42 -10.76 17.24
C LEU A 113 -33.30 -11.80 17.96
N ASP A 114 -33.51 -12.99 17.36
CA ASP A 114 -34.30 -14.09 17.95
C ASP A 114 -33.38 -15.22 18.41
N PRO A 115 -33.25 -15.41 19.73
CA PRO A 115 -32.37 -16.44 20.31
C PRO A 115 -32.86 -17.88 20.10
N GLN A 116 -34.12 -18.10 19.69
CA GLN A 116 -34.72 -19.45 19.59
C GLN A 116 -34.47 -20.15 18.25
N SER A 117 -33.87 -19.49 17.28
CA SER A 117 -33.76 -19.98 15.90
C SER A 117 -32.49 -20.78 15.58
N ARG A 118 -31.60 -21.04 16.54
CA ARG A 118 -30.27 -21.59 16.23
C ARG A 118 -29.94 -22.91 16.88
N GLU A 119 -29.69 -23.93 16.05
CA GLU A 119 -29.23 -25.25 16.45
C GLU A 119 -27.69 -25.38 16.53
N PRO A 120 -27.11 -26.37 17.25
CA PRO A 120 -25.66 -26.58 17.37
C PRO A 120 -24.90 -26.74 16.03
N VAL A 121 -25.60 -27.18 15.00
CA VAL A 121 -25.07 -27.36 13.62
C VAL A 121 -24.54 -26.05 13.00
N GLU A 122 -24.99 -24.89 13.50
CA GLU A 122 -24.63 -23.60 12.96
C GLU A 122 -23.16 -23.18 13.23
N LEU A 123 -22.57 -23.66 14.34
CA LEU A 123 -21.16 -23.35 14.66
C LEU A 123 -20.19 -24.00 13.66
N ASP A 124 -20.43 -25.26 13.30
CA ASP A 124 -19.61 -25.97 12.30
C ASP A 124 -19.74 -25.31 10.93
N ALA A 125 -20.94 -24.85 10.58
CA ALA A 125 -21.17 -24.11 9.35
C ALA A 125 -20.47 -22.74 9.36
N LEU A 126 -20.48 -22.02 10.48
CA LEU A 126 -19.76 -20.77 10.65
C LEU A 126 -18.23 -20.97 10.51
N GLU A 127 -17.68 -22.05 11.08
CA GLU A 127 -16.26 -22.40 10.94
C GLU A 127 -15.88 -22.69 9.47
N ALA A 128 -16.72 -23.43 8.76
CA ALA A 128 -16.53 -23.70 7.33
C ALA A 128 -16.56 -22.41 6.51
N PHE A 129 -17.47 -21.49 6.81
CA PHE A 129 -17.53 -20.18 6.17
C PHE A 129 -16.35 -19.30 6.52
N ALA A 130 -15.91 -19.28 7.76
CA ALA A 130 -14.72 -18.56 8.20
C ALA A 130 -13.48 -19.04 7.43
N SER A 131 -13.34 -20.35 7.28
CA SER A 131 -12.26 -20.96 6.48
C SER A 131 -12.32 -20.52 5.01
N LEU A 132 -13.52 -20.51 4.40
CA LEU A 132 -13.73 -20.04 3.03
C LEU A 132 -13.45 -18.54 2.91
N ALA A 133 -13.87 -17.73 3.88
CA ALA A 133 -13.59 -16.32 3.95
C ALA A 133 -12.08 -16.06 4.04
N ALA A 134 -11.37 -16.76 4.91
CA ALA A 134 -9.92 -16.66 5.05
C ALA A 134 -9.20 -17.04 3.75
N ALA A 135 -9.61 -18.13 3.09
CA ALA A 135 -9.07 -18.53 1.79
C ALA A 135 -9.31 -17.45 0.70
N THR A 136 -10.52 -16.88 0.67
CA THR A 136 -10.90 -15.83 -0.28
C THR A 136 -10.07 -14.55 -0.08
N VAL A 137 -9.88 -14.14 1.16
CA VAL A 137 -9.05 -12.99 1.54
C VAL A 137 -7.60 -13.23 1.15
N ASN A 138 -7.04 -14.38 1.52
CA ASN A 138 -5.65 -14.74 1.21
C ASN A 138 -5.42 -14.75 -0.32
N ALA A 139 -6.32 -15.34 -1.09
CA ALA A 139 -6.26 -15.32 -2.55
C ALA A 139 -6.30 -13.89 -3.11
N ALA A 140 -7.18 -13.03 -2.58
CA ALA A 140 -7.29 -11.65 -3.01
C ALA A 140 -6.01 -10.85 -2.74
N GLU A 141 -5.43 -10.98 -1.55
CA GLU A 141 -4.17 -10.30 -1.20
C GLU A 141 -2.97 -10.84 -2.01
N ARG A 142 -2.96 -12.13 -2.32
CA ARG A 142 -1.94 -12.71 -3.21
C ARG A 142 -2.05 -12.19 -4.62
N ILE A 143 -3.25 -12.12 -5.18
CA ILE A 143 -3.50 -11.57 -6.53
C ILE A 143 -3.05 -10.11 -6.58
N GLU A 144 -3.41 -9.29 -5.60
CA GLU A 144 -3.01 -7.89 -5.54
C GLU A 144 -1.49 -7.73 -5.44
N ARG A 145 -0.83 -8.52 -4.60
CA ARG A 145 0.64 -8.53 -4.49
C ARG A 145 1.32 -8.95 -5.80
N LEU A 146 0.77 -9.95 -6.50
CA LEU A 146 1.32 -10.40 -7.78
C LEU A 146 1.08 -9.36 -8.88
N ALA A 147 -0.09 -8.74 -8.93
CA ALA A 147 -0.39 -7.67 -9.89
C ALA A 147 0.56 -6.47 -9.70
N ASN A 148 0.77 -6.04 -8.45
CA ASN A 148 1.70 -4.96 -8.15
C ASN A 148 3.15 -5.31 -8.52
N ARG A 149 3.59 -6.54 -8.27
CA ARG A 149 4.93 -7.01 -8.70
C ARG A 149 5.06 -7.05 -10.22
N ALA A 150 4.05 -7.56 -10.92
CA ALA A 150 4.06 -7.61 -12.39
C ALA A 150 4.14 -6.21 -13.00
N GLU A 151 3.40 -5.25 -12.45
CA GLU A 151 3.45 -3.85 -12.86
C GLU A 151 4.84 -3.24 -12.61
N ASP A 152 5.42 -3.48 -11.44
CA ASP A 152 6.78 -3.06 -11.10
C ASP A 152 7.83 -3.63 -12.05
N GLU A 153 7.74 -4.92 -12.38
CA GLU A 153 8.64 -5.58 -13.33
C GLU A 153 8.46 -5.03 -14.75
N HIS A 154 7.21 -4.77 -15.15
CA HIS A 154 6.92 -4.18 -16.45
C HIS A 154 7.51 -2.77 -16.57
N GLN A 155 7.31 -1.93 -15.57
CA GLN A 155 7.90 -0.58 -15.52
C GLN A 155 9.43 -0.62 -15.55
N ARG A 156 10.04 -1.54 -14.81
CA ARG A 156 11.49 -1.76 -14.87
C ARG A 156 11.95 -2.20 -16.26
N ALA A 157 11.26 -3.17 -16.87
CA ALA A 157 11.60 -3.65 -18.20
C ALA A 157 11.46 -2.55 -19.28
N GLU A 158 10.48 -1.65 -19.15
CA GLU A 158 10.36 -0.48 -20.02
C GLU A 158 11.51 0.50 -19.83
N LEU A 159 11.88 0.81 -18.58
CA LEU A 159 13.03 1.67 -18.28
C LEU A 159 14.34 1.07 -18.83
N TYR A 160 14.55 -0.24 -18.72
CA TYR A 160 15.70 -0.93 -19.32
C TYR A 160 15.68 -0.86 -20.85
N ARG A 161 14.52 -1.00 -21.49
CA ARG A 161 14.38 -0.86 -22.94
C ARG A 161 14.67 0.56 -23.41
N GLN A 162 14.18 1.57 -22.70
CA GLN A 162 14.46 2.98 -23.01
C GLN A 162 15.95 3.31 -22.81
N ALA A 163 16.56 2.80 -21.74
CA ALA A 163 17.99 2.96 -21.50
C ALA A 163 18.85 2.25 -22.57
N SER A 164 18.45 1.07 -23.02
CA SER A 164 19.17 0.32 -24.07
C SER A 164 19.00 0.92 -25.46
N GLY A 165 17.92 1.67 -25.70
CA GLY A 165 17.67 2.39 -26.97
C GLY A 165 18.33 3.77 -27.05
N GLN A 166 18.83 4.30 -25.95
CA GLN A 166 19.65 5.50 -25.96
C GLN A 166 21.03 5.14 -26.50
N GLN A 167 21.22 5.40 -27.80
CA GLN A 167 22.55 5.30 -28.45
C GLN A 167 23.55 6.08 -27.59
N ASN A 168 24.67 5.44 -27.25
CA ASN A 168 25.83 6.08 -26.67
C ASN A 168 26.23 7.26 -27.55
N ARG A 169 25.74 8.45 -27.22
CA ARG A 169 26.19 9.69 -27.89
C ARG A 169 27.54 10.04 -27.29
N GLU A 170 28.58 9.77 -28.04
CA GLU A 170 29.95 10.09 -27.64
C GLU A 170 30.13 11.58 -27.47
N LEU A 171 30.80 11.98 -26.40
CA LEU A 171 31.31 13.37 -26.25
C LEU A 171 32.48 13.56 -27.20
N ILE A 172 32.24 14.29 -28.28
CA ILE A 172 33.26 14.52 -29.33
C ILE A 172 33.87 15.90 -29.17
N GLY A 173 35.19 15.98 -29.03
CA GLY A 173 35.90 17.22 -28.92
C GLY A 173 37.41 17.06 -28.78
N GLN A 174 38.16 18.09 -29.20
CA GLN A 174 39.63 18.08 -29.17
C GLN A 174 40.23 19.23 -28.33
N SER A 175 39.38 20.11 -27.80
CA SER A 175 39.86 21.23 -27.00
C SER A 175 40.47 20.75 -25.66
N LYS A 176 41.36 21.57 -25.10
CA LYS A 176 41.90 21.26 -23.75
C LYS A 176 40.80 21.17 -22.67
N ALA A 177 39.79 22.03 -22.79
CA ALA A 177 38.64 22.01 -21.85
C ALA A 177 37.86 20.71 -21.99
N HIS A 178 37.61 20.22 -23.22
CA HIS A 178 36.92 18.96 -23.44
C HIS A 178 37.72 17.76 -22.89
N LYS A 179 39.04 17.71 -23.12
CA LYS A 179 39.88 16.63 -22.58
C LYS A 179 39.86 16.57 -21.04
N ARG A 180 39.92 17.74 -20.40
CA ARG A 180 39.75 17.87 -18.96
C ARG A 180 38.40 17.34 -18.47
N LEU A 181 37.32 17.73 -19.15
CA LEU A 181 36.00 17.26 -18.82
C LEU A 181 35.89 15.73 -18.89
N VAL A 182 36.47 15.10 -19.93
CA VAL A 182 36.48 13.62 -20.06
C VAL A 182 37.30 12.99 -18.96
N GLU A 183 38.43 13.57 -18.56
CA GLU A 183 39.23 13.08 -17.43
C GLU A 183 38.44 13.16 -16.10
N GLU A 184 37.72 14.27 -15.86
CA GLU A 184 36.86 14.45 -14.71
C GLU A 184 35.69 13.44 -14.70
N ILE A 185 35.04 13.21 -15.84
CA ILE A 185 33.98 12.22 -16.02
C ILE A 185 34.46 10.80 -15.60
N ASN A 186 35.64 10.41 -16.11
CA ASN A 186 36.19 9.09 -15.78
C ASN A 186 36.57 8.97 -14.29
N LEU A 187 37.05 10.05 -13.71
CA LEU A 187 37.39 10.06 -12.27
C LEU A 187 36.15 9.93 -11.40
N VAL A 188 35.11 10.76 -11.62
CA VAL A 188 33.88 10.75 -10.80
C VAL A 188 33.00 9.54 -11.10
N GLY A 189 32.99 9.05 -12.34
CA GLY A 189 32.24 7.86 -12.75
C GLY A 189 32.66 6.62 -11.96
N GLY A 190 33.93 6.48 -11.61
CA GLY A 190 34.45 5.39 -10.78
C GLY A 190 34.09 5.46 -9.30
N SER A 191 33.42 6.53 -8.84
CA SER A 191 33.07 6.76 -7.45
C SER A 191 31.55 6.57 -7.17
N ASP A 192 31.19 6.42 -5.90
CA ASP A 192 29.78 6.41 -5.44
C ASP A 192 29.28 7.79 -5.00
N LEU A 193 30.01 8.85 -5.34
CA LEU A 193 29.66 10.21 -4.93
C LEU A 193 28.50 10.77 -5.76
N THR A 194 27.67 11.58 -5.12
CA THR A 194 26.69 12.43 -5.83
C THR A 194 27.43 13.50 -6.60
N VAL A 195 27.16 13.63 -7.89
CA VAL A 195 27.82 14.56 -8.81
C VAL A 195 26.87 15.70 -9.16
N LEU A 196 27.34 16.94 -9.02
CA LEU A 196 26.65 18.13 -9.50
C LEU A 196 27.23 18.56 -10.83
N ILE A 197 26.40 18.59 -11.88
CA ILE A 197 26.77 19.08 -13.22
C ILE A 197 26.26 20.51 -13.38
N THR A 198 27.15 21.45 -13.58
CA THR A 198 26.80 22.86 -13.76
C THR A 198 27.11 23.33 -15.17
N GLY A 199 26.30 24.23 -15.71
CA GLY A 199 26.47 24.79 -17.04
C GLY A 199 25.18 25.46 -17.54
N GLU A 200 25.32 26.27 -18.59
CA GLU A 200 24.20 26.94 -19.25
C GLU A 200 23.20 25.93 -19.84
N THR A 201 21.98 26.38 -20.11
CA THR A 201 20.98 25.55 -20.79
C THR A 201 21.44 25.21 -22.21
N GLY A 202 21.28 23.95 -22.60
CA GLY A 202 21.62 23.47 -23.95
C GLY A 202 23.10 23.10 -24.18
N VAL A 203 24.01 23.24 -23.20
CA VAL A 203 25.44 22.90 -23.34
C VAL A 203 25.73 21.39 -23.32
N GLY A 204 24.71 20.53 -23.11
CA GLY A 204 24.89 19.08 -23.14
C GLY A 204 25.06 18.42 -21.76
N LYS A 205 24.53 19.00 -20.69
CA LYS A 205 24.58 18.40 -19.33
C LYS A 205 24.08 16.94 -19.28
N GLU A 206 23.04 16.63 -20.07
CA GLU A 206 22.54 15.28 -20.19
C GLU A 206 23.55 14.29 -20.77
N LEU A 207 24.31 14.71 -21.79
CA LEU A 207 25.37 13.88 -22.38
C LEU A 207 26.48 13.60 -21.36
N VAL A 208 26.81 14.59 -20.53
CA VAL A 208 27.80 14.44 -19.45
C VAL A 208 27.26 13.43 -18.40
N ALA A 209 26.00 13.52 -18.02
CA ALA A 209 25.39 12.56 -17.08
C ALA A 209 25.42 11.12 -17.62
N GLN A 210 25.09 10.95 -18.90
CA GLN A 210 25.17 9.65 -19.58
C GLN A 210 26.61 9.12 -19.63
N ALA A 211 27.61 10.00 -19.90
CA ALA A 211 29.02 9.61 -19.93
C ALA A 211 29.53 9.22 -18.54
N ILE A 212 29.14 9.92 -17.48
CA ILE A 212 29.47 9.55 -16.09
C ILE A 212 28.88 8.19 -15.76
N HIS A 213 27.61 7.93 -16.12
CA HIS A 213 26.97 6.63 -15.92
C HIS A 213 27.71 5.52 -16.67
N ALA A 214 28.05 5.74 -17.93
CA ALA A 214 28.79 4.77 -18.75
C ALA A 214 30.19 4.47 -18.19
N ALA A 215 30.83 5.42 -17.52
CA ALA A 215 32.13 5.25 -16.86
C ALA A 215 32.01 4.63 -15.44
N SER A 216 30.81 4.37 -14.97
CA SER A 216 30.56 3.90 -13.59
C SER A 216 30.49 2.36 -13.49
N PRO A 217 30.70 1.79 -12.29
CA PRO A 217 30.44 0.37 -12.04
C PRO A 217 28.98 -0.06 -12.28
N ARG A 218 28.07 0.89 -12.52
CA ARG A 218 26.65 0.69 -12.80
C ARG A 218 26.28 0.89 -14.27
N ALA A 219 27.26 0.87 -15.17
CA ALA A 219 27.03 1.09 -16.62
C ALA A 219 26.07 0.09 -17.26
N ASP A 220 25.97 -1.12 -16.67
CA ASP A 220 25.01 -2.17 -17.05
C ASP A 220 23.61 -2.03 -16.43
N LYS A 221 23.43 -1.05 -15.53
CA LYS A 221 22.18 -0.77 -14.83
C LYS A 221 21.44 0.41 -15.49
N PRO A 222 20.14 0.60 -15.17
CA PRO A 222 19.40 1.71 -15.75
C PRO A 222 19.90 3.05 -15.26
N ILE A 223 19.93 4.04 -16.18
CA ILE A 223 19.94 5.45 -15.84
C ILE A 223 18.52 6.00 -16.01
N ILE A 224 17.96 6.55 -14.95
CA ILE A 224 16.63 7.14 -14.92
C ILE A 224 16.77 8.64 -14.88
N SER A 225 16.08 9.34 -15.78
CA SER A 225 16.09 10.79 -15.86
C SER A 225 14.76 11.38 -15.40
N LEU A 226 14.80 12.52 -14.73
CA LEU A 226 13.65 13.36 -14.44
C LEU A 226 14.03 14.83 -14.69
N ASN A 227 13.23 15.51 -15.51
CA ASN A 227 13.33 16.96 -15.64
C ASN A 227 12.43 17.61 -14.60
N CYS A 228 13.04 18.31 -13.63
CA CYS A 228 12.34 18.91 -12.50
C CYS A 228 11.54 20.16 -12.86
N ALA A 229 11.85 20.82 -13.98
CA ALA A 229 11.12 22.00 -14.47
C ALA A 229 9.87 21.64 -15.28
N ALA A 230 9.75 20.39 -15.74
CA ALA A 230 8.69 19.97 -16.65
C ALA A 230 7.33 19.70 -15.98
N LEU A 231 7.29 19.63 -14.65
CA LEU A 231 6.12 19.20 -13.88
C LEU A 231 5.80 20.19 -12.75
N PRO A 232 4.51 20.34 -12.37
CA PRO A 232 4.15 21.04 -11.14
C PRO A 232 4.78 20.40 -9.90
N ASP A 233 5.08 21.19 -8.87
CA ASP A 233 5.77 20.76 -7.64
C ASP A 233 5.20 19.49 -6.99
N THR A 234 3.88 19.39 -6.88
CA THR A 234 3.20 18.23 -6.29
C THR A 234 3.40 16.95 -7.09
N LEU A 235 3.50 17.06 -8.42
CA LEU A 235 3.76 15.94 -9.31
C LEU A 235 5.25 15.57 -9.29
N VAL A 236 6.16 16.55 -9.27
CA VAL A 236 7.61 16.30 -9.12
C VAL A 236 7.89 15.54 -7.84
N GLU A 237 7.27 15.93 -6.73
CA GLU A 237 7.42 15.27 -5.44
C GLU A 237 6.94 13.81 -5.50
N SER A 238 5.76 13.58 -6.08
CA SER A 238 5.21 12.25 -6.29
C SER A 238 6.06 11.40 -7.24
N GLU A 239 6.58 11.98 -8.33
CA GLU A 239 7.48 11.27 -9.24
C GLU A 239 8.81 10.90 -8.58
N LEU A 240 9.39 11.78 -7.78
CA LEU A 240 10.67 11.53 -7.09
C LEU A 240 10.54 10.47 -5.98
N PHE A 241 9.60 10.68 -5.06
CA PHE A 241 9.54 9.92 -3.81
C PHE A 241 8.47 8.83 -3.80
N GLY A 242 7.54 8.86 -4.78
CA GLY A 242 6.38 7.98 -4.78
C GLY A 242 5.28 8.43 -3.82
N HIS A 243 4.16 7.76 -3.85
CA HIS A 243 3.03 8.03 -2.97
C HIS A 243 2.29 6.76 -2.58
N VAL A 244 1.60 6.80 -1.45
CA VAL A 244 0.61 5.80 -1.09
C VAL A 244 -0.78 6.26 -1.52
N ARG A 245 -1.69 5.32 -1.68
CA ARG A 245 -3.08 5.61 -2.01
C ARG A 245 -3.67 6.62 -1.02
N GLY A 246 -4.33 7.65 -1.56
CA GLY A 246 -4.97 8.70 -0.76
C GLY A 246 -4.03 9.82 -0.30
N ALA A 247 -2.75 9.81 -0.69
CA ALA A 247 -1.79 10.85 -0.33
C ALA A 247 -2.17 12.27 -0.82
N PHE A 248 -2.88 12.35 -1.94
CA PHE A 248 -3.42 13.60 -2.50
C PHE A 248 -4.62 13.30 -3.40
N THR A 249 -5.37 14.34 -3.81
CA THR A 249 -6.52 14.22 -4.71
C THR A 249 -6.08 13.60 -6.05
N GLY A 250 -6.53 12.40 -6.36
CA GLY A 250 -6.13 11.63 -7.54
C GLY A 250 -5.13 10.49 -7.30
N ALA A 251 -4.60 10.34 -6.08
CA ALA A 251 -3.78 9.18 -5.70
C ALA A 251 -4.67 7.94 -5.48
N THR A 252 -5.02 7.25 -6.56
CA THR A 252 -5.93 6.08 -6.54
C THR A 252 -5.26 4.77 -6.15
N SER A 253 -3.93 4.70 -6.26
CA SER A 253 -3.10 3.53 -5.95
C SER A 253 -1.75 3.94 -5.36
N ASP A 254 -1.03 2.99 -4.77
CA ASP A 254 0.36 3.19 -4.39
C ASP A 254 1.22 3.28 -5.65
N ARG A 255 2.19 4.19 -5.65
CA ARG A 255 3.15 4.34 -6.75
C ARG A 255 4.56 4.50 -6.23
N ARG A 256 5.50 3.80 -6.85
CA ARG A 256 6.94 3.96 -6.59
C ARG A 256 7.49 5.22 -7.23
N GLY A 257 8.39 5.89 -6.51
CA GLY A 257 9.11 7.05 -7.03
C GLY A 257 10.36 6.68 -7.84
N LYS A 258 10.91 7.66 -8.56
CA LYS A 258 12.12 7.50 -9.36
C LYS A 258 13.34 7.06 -8.53
N PHE A 259 13.44 7.46 -7.28
CA PHE A 259 14.50 6.98 -6.38
C PHE A 259 14.43 5.47 -6.16
N GLU A 260 13.23 4.92 -5.93
CA GLU A 260 13.06 3.48 -5.77
C GLU A 260 13.33 2.72 -7.07
N LEU A 261 12.88 3.27 -8.21
CA LEU A 261 13.07 2.68 -9.53
C LEU A 261 14.54 2.69 -9.95
N ALA A 262 15.29 3.72 -9.57
CA ALA A 262 16.72 3.86 -9.86
C ALA A 262 17.61 3.04 -8.92
N ASN A 263 17.03 2.31 -7.95
CA ASN A 263 17.80 1.56 -6.97
C ASN A 263 18.76 0.56 -7.64
N GLY A 264 20.04 0.65 -7.29
CA GLY A 264 21.11 -0.12 -7.91
C GLY A 264 21.64 0.45 -9.23
N GLY A 265 20.98 1.49 -9.79
CA GLY A 265 21.38 2.19 -11.01
C GLY A 265 21.77 3.63 -10.75
N THR A 266 21.38 4.54 -11.65
CA THR A 266 21.68 5.98 -11.59
C THR A 266 20.40 6.80 -11.76
N LEU A 267 20.22 7.82 -10.94
CA LEU A 267 19.16 8.82 -11.10
C LEU A 267 19.80 10.15 -11.56
N PHE A 268 19.36 10.64 -12.70
CA PHE A 268 19.73 11.96 -13.21
C PHE A 268 18.57 12.93 -13.03
N LEU A 269 18.81 14.00 -12.28
CA LEU A 269 17.86 15.09 -12.06
C LEU A 269 18.30 16.31 -12.87
N ASP A 270 17.56 16.62 -13.93
CA ASP A 270 17.80 17.82 -14.72
C ASP A 270 17.03 19.00 -14.12
N GLU A 271 17.59 20.20 -14.26
CA GLU A 271 17.03 21.47 -13.76
C GLU A 271 16.67 21.39 -12.26
N VAL A 272 17.56 20.81 -11.47
CA VAL A 272 17.34 20.59 -10.01
C VAL A 272 17.13 21.91 -9.24
N GLY A 273 17.61 23.04 -9.77
CA GLY A 273 17.40 24.37 -9.20
C GLY A 273 15.94 24.85 -9.23
N GLU A 274 15.10 24.26 -10.08
CA GLU A 274 13.66 24.59 -10.17
C GLU A 274 12.79 23.91 -9.11
N LEU A 275 13.37 23.02 -8.32
CA LEU A 275 12.64 22.36 -7.22
C LEU A 275 12.23 23.36 -6.14
N SER A 276 11.00 23.22 -5.61
CA SER A 276 10.57 23.99 -4.46
C SER A 276 11.41 23.67 -3.21
N LEU A 277 11.52 24.61 -2.28
CA LEU A 277 12.29 24.43 -1.04
C LEU A 277 11.87 23.20 -0.25
N THR A 278 10.60 22.86 -0.28
CA THR A 278 10.05 21.65 0.39
C THR A 278 10.62 20.38 -0.25
N VAL A 279 10.63 20.30 -1.57
CA VAL A 279 11.19 19.16 -2.31
C VAL A 279 12.70 19.09 -2.15
N GLN A 280 13.39 20.23 -2.16
CA GLN A 280 14.84 20.31 -1.91
C GLN A 280 15.20 19.75 -0.53
N ALA A 281 14.44 20.09 0.51
CA ALA A 281 14.66 19.57 1.87
C ALA A 281 14.51 18.04 1.95
N LYS A 282 13.50 17.49 1.27
CA LYS A 282 13.32 16.03 1.17
C LYS A 282 14.44 15.36 0.39
N LEU A 283 14.84 15.97 -0.74
CA LEU A 283 15.97 15.50 -1.55
C LEU A 283 17.25 15.45 -0.72
N LEU A 284 17.56 16.52 0.01
CA LEU A 284 18.73 16.59 0.89
C LEU A 284 18.72 15.45 1.92
N ARG A 285 17.57 15.14 2.51
CA ARG A 285 17.43 14.06 3.46
C ARG A 285 17.76 12.70 2.83
N VAL A 286 17.27 12.45 1.61
CA VAL A 286 17.60 11.21 0.88
C VAL A 286 19.09 11.11 0.59
N LEU A 287 19.70 12.21 0.14
CA LEU A 287 21.14 12.23 -0.19
C LEU A 287 22.04 12.06 1.04
N GLN A 288 21.62 12.55 2.21
CA GLN A 288 22.41 12.46 3.45
C GLN A 288 22.23 11.12 4.18
N SER A 289 21.01 10.62 4.27
CA SER A 289 20.68 9.45 5.10
C SER A 289 20.37 8.18 4.30
N GLY A 290 20.15 8.30 2.99
CA GLY A 290 19.66 7.19 2.16
C GLY A 290 18.20 6.80 2.47
N GLN A 291 17.51 7.56 3.33
CA GLN A 291 16.14 7.27 3.74
C GLN A 291 15.16 7.94 2.79
N LEU A 292 14.25 7.13 2.25
CA LEU A 292 13.18 7.56 1.37
C LEU A 292 11.83 7.39 2.09
N GLN A 293 10.99 8.43 2.02
CA GLN A 293 9.63 8.39 2.53
C GLN A 293 8.65 8.77 1.43
N ARG A 294 7.68 7.88 1.15
CA ARG A 294 6.61 8.16 0.19
C ARG A 294 5.64 9.19 0.72
N LEU A 295 5.01 9.96 -0.17
CA LEU A 295 3.95 10.90 0.19
C LEU A 295 2.79 10.15 0.84
N GLY A 296 2.29 10.67 1.95
CA GLY A 296 1.19 10.09 2.72
C GLY A 296 1.56 8.85 3.54
N SER A 297 2.83 8.47 3.61
CA SER A 297 3.32 7.35 4.43
C SER A 297 4.09 7.87 5.65
N ASP A 298 3.86 7.24 6.80
CA ASP A 298 4.62 7.48 8.03
C ASP A 298 5.84 6.54 8.17
N LYS A 299 6.06 5.68 7.15
CA LYS A 299 7.13 4.67 7.11
C LYS A 299 8.20 5.05 6.12
#